data_24bbe271c8c07843758241551debb54d
#
_entry.id   24bbe271c8c07843758241551debb54d
#
_cell.length_a   1.000
_cell.length_b   1.000
_cell.length_c   1.000
_cell.angle_alpha   90.00
_cell.angle_beta   90.00
_cell.angle_gamma   90.00
#
_symmetry.space_group_name_H-M   'P 1'
#
loop_
_entity.id
_entity.type
_entity.pdbx_description
1 polymer ?
#
loop_
_entity_poly.entity_id
_entity_poly.type
_entity_poly.pdbx_seq_one_letter_code
_entity_poly.pdbx_strand_id
1 'polypeptide(L)'
;MLLFNRRKFIFLFSAVAGCSFTPVFKSKQSPEYLKGKIEFLKPTSRGEYILVSRLEENFGRVEEVLFKLSVSTSVNKKGFGGLGNISRYNLPGSASFVLTEVSTGKVIISDEVNTFTSYSASAQTLATETAERSARDRLMKALADQITTSINMKYPSDL
;
A
#
# COMPACT_ATOMS: atom_id res chain seq x y z
N MET A 1 -21.56 -54.28 -8.36
CA MET A 1 -20.69 -54.07 -9.56
C MET A 1 -21.24 -52.88 -10.33
N LEU A 2 -20.74 -51.70 -10.08
CA LEU A 2 -21.21 -50.43 -10.69
C LEU A 2 -20.52 -50.25 -12.04
N LEU A 3 -21.27 -50.49 -13.12
CA LEU A 3 -20.83 -50.25 -14.48
C LEU A 3 -20.81 -48.72 -14.73
N PHE A 4 -19.64 -48.12 -14.50
CA PHE A 4 -19.38 -46.73 -14.84
C PHE A 4 -19.38 -46.58 -16.36
N ASN A 5 -20.45 -45.98 -16.89
CA ASN A 5 -20.67 -45.79 -18.32
C ASN A 5 -19.67 -44.76 -18.85
N ARG A 6 -18.62 -45.18 -19.58
CA ARG A 6 -17.56 -44.35 -20.18
C ARG A 6 -18.10 -43.16 -20.98
N ARG A 7 -19.29 -43.29 -21.58
CA ARG A 7 -19.94 -42.21 -22.34
C ARG A 7 -20.43 -41.07 -21.46
N LYS A 8 -20.89 -41.32 -20.23
CA LYS A 8 -21.30 -40.25 -19.30
C LYS A 8 -20.14 -39.47 -18.68
N PHE A 9 -18.98 -40.08 -18.58
CA PHE A 9 -17.76 -39.42 -18.06
C PHE A 9 -17.22 -38.34 -19.04
N ILE A 10 -17.36 -38.57 -20.34
CA ILE A 10 -16.93 -37.61 -21.38
C ILE A 10 -17.82 -36.36 -21.36
N PHE A 11 -19.14 -36.50 -21.14
CA PHE A 11 -20.05 -35.37 -21.03
C PHE A 11 -19.84 -34.52 -19.76
N LEU A 12 -19.37 -35.11 -18.67
CA LEU A 12 -19.08 -34.37 -17.44
C LEU A 12 -17.82 -33.51 -17.56
N PHE A 13 -16.85 -33.92 -18.39
CA PHE A 13 -15.60 -33.18 -18.63
C PHE A 13 -15.80 -31.96 -19.54
N SER A 14 -16.83 -31.95 -20.39
CA SER A 14 -17.14 -30.81 -21.28
C SER A 14 -17.76 -29.61 -20.56
N ALA A 15 -18.30 -29.78 -19.35
CA ALA A 15 -18.94 -28.72 -18.58
C ALA A 15 -17.91 -27.80 -17.87
N VAL A 16 -16.64 -28.20 -17.75
CA VAL A 16 -15.59 -27.41 -17.08
C VAL A 16 -14.87 -26.44 -18.03
N ALA A 17 -15.01 -26.60 -19.34
CA ALA A 17 -14.38 -25.76 -20.37
C ALA A 17 -15.06 -24.39 -20.58
N GLY A 18 -16.18 -24.10 -19.88
CA GLY A 18 -16.95 -22.86 -20.01
C GLY A 18 -16.55 -21.71 -19.10
N CYS A 19 -15.60 -21.88 -18.18
CA CYS A 19 -15.05 -20.76 -17.42
C CYS A 19 -14.02 -20.04 -18.30
N SER A 20 -14.44 -19.03 -19.04
CA SER A 20 -13.54 -18.07 -19.67
C SER A 20 -12.82 -17.27 -18.57
N PHE A 21 -11.68 -17.81 -18.13
CA PHE A 21 -10.76 -17.12 -17.26
C PHE A 21 -10.08 -16.01 -18.05
N THR A 22 -10.66 -14.82 -18.08
CA THR A 22 -9.99 -13.65 -18.64
C THR A 22 -8.95 -13.17 -17.61
N PRO A 23 -7.64 -13.26 -17.91
CA PRO A 23 -6.62 -12.73 -17.02
C PRO A 23 -6.78 -11.20 -16.96
N VAL A 24 -7.15 -10.68 -15.81
CA VAL A 24 -7.34 -9.23 -15.52
C VAL A 24 -6.02 -8.45 -15.64
N PHE A 25 -4.89 -9.12 -15.83
CA PHE A 25 -3.54 -8.58 -15.66
C PHE A 25 -2.90 -7.90 -16.90
N LYS A 26 -3.61 -7.70 -18.02
CA LYS A 26 -3.00 -7.13 -19.25
C LYS A 26 -3.70 -5.92 -19.85
N SER A 27 -4.75 -5.39 -19.24
CA SER A 27 -5.37 -4.16 -19.73
C SER A 27 -4.70 -2.94 -19.06
N LYS A 28 -4.65 -1.80 -19.77
CA LYS A 28 -4.31 -0.48 -19.18
C LYS A 28 -5.16 -0.13 -17.95
N GLN A 29 -6.15 -0.94 -17.67
CA GLN A 29 -7.17 -0.87 -16.62
C GLN A 29 -6.79 -1.68 -15.36
N SER A 30 -5.62 -2.31 -15.30
CA SER A 30 -5.21 -3.06 -14.10
C SER A 30 -4.22 -2.25 -13.27
N PRO A 31 -4.25 -2.37 -11.93
CA PRO A 31 -3.25 -1.75 -11.04
C PRO A 31 -1.81 -2.15 -11.40
N GLU A 32 -1.63 -3.29 -12.06
CA GLU A 32 -0.35 -3.79 -12.55
C GLU A 32 0.25 -2.91 -13.66
N TYR A 33 -0.59 -2.14 -14.37
CA TYR A 33 -0.14 -1.15 -15.35
C TYR A 33 0.70 -0.03 -14.73
N LEU A 34 0.51 0.25 -13.43
CA LEU A 34 1.25 1.28 -12.70
C LEU A 34 2.68 0.86 -12.34
N LYS A 35 2.99 -0.44 -12.39
CA LYS A 35 4.32 -0.94 -12.03
C LYS A 35 5.40 -0.38 -12.96
N GLY A 36 6.45 0.17 -12.36
CA GLY A 36 7.57 0.79 -13.08
C GLY A 36 7.24 2.13 -13.76
N LYS A 37 6.05 2.72 -13.53
CA LYS A 37 5.60 3.92 -14.24
C LYS A 37 5.31 5.13 -13.36
N ILE A 38 5.49 4.99 -12.05
CA ILE A 38 5.24 6.05 -11.08
C ILE A 38 6.56 6.67 -10.64
N GLU A 39 6.73 7.97 -10.88
CA GLU A 39 7.77 8.77 -10.28
C GLU A 39 7.34 9.23 -8.87
N PHE A 40 8.17 8.95 -7.87
CA PHE A 40 7.95 9.38 -6.49
C PHE A 40 8.67 10.70 -6.23
N LEU A 41 8.05 11.55 -5.40
CA LEU A 41 8.69 12.78 -4.95
C LEU A 41 9.95 12.43 -4.15
N LYS A 42 11.04 13.19 -4.38
CA LYS A 42 12.32 12.97 -3.70
C LYS A 42 12.16 13.16 -2.19
N PRO A 43 12.50 12.15 -1.37
CA PRO A 43 12.35 12.23 0.09
C PRO A 43 13.31 13.26 0.68
N THR A 44 12.84 14.04 1.66
CA THR A 44 13.61 15.05 2.40
C THR A 44 13.89 14.64 3.84
N SER A 45 13.14 13.66 4.35
CA SER A 45 13.27 13.16 5.72
C SER A 45 13.45 11.63 5.74
N ARG A 46 13.96 11.11 6.89
CA ARG A 46 14.08 9.67 7.10
C ARG A 46 12.73 8.93 6.94
N GLY A 47 11.65 9.52 7.47
CA GLY A 47 10.32 8.93 7.37
C GLY A 47 9.85 8.82 5.92
N GLU A 48 10.00 9.89 5.15
CA GLU A 48 9.68 9.91 3.72
C GLU A 48 10.53 8.92 2.93
N TYR A 49 11.83 8.79 3.26
CA TYR A 49 12.69 7.80 2.62
C TYR A 49 12.16 6.37 2.81
N ILE A 50 11.75 6.01 4.03
CA ILE A 50 11.20 4.69 4.33
C ILE A 50 9.87 4.48 3.60
N LEU A 51 9.01 5.51 3.56
CA LEU A 51 7.73 5.46 2.85
C LEU A 51 7.94 5.28 1.35
N VAL A 52 8.81 6.10 0.73
CA VAL A 52 9.11 6.00 -0.70
C VAL A 52 9.76 4.67 -1.05
N SER A 53 10.73 4.20 -0.26
CA SER A 53 11.34 2.86 -0.46
C SER A 53 10.28 1.75 -0.44
N ARG A 54 9.28 1.83 0.45
CA ARG A 54 8.20 0.85 0.51
C ARG A 54 7.26 0.96 -0.69
N LEU A 55 6.98 2.17 -1.19
CA LEU A 55 6.22 2.38 -2.42
C LEU A 55 6.96 1.82 -3.65
N GLU A 56 8.29 2.02 -3.73
CA GLU A 56 9.13 1.44 -4.77
C GLU A 56 9.15 -0.10 -4.71
N GLU A 57 9.13 -0.70 -3.52
CA GLU A 57 8.98 -2.16 -3.37
C GLU A 57 7.63 -2.64 -3.93
N ASN A 58 6.55 -1.88 -3.73
CA ASN A 58 5.20 -2.26 -4.14
C ASN A 58 4.94 -2.02 -5.64
N PHE A 59 5.40 -0.89 -6.18
CA PHE A 59 5.15 -0.49 -7.58
C PHE A 59 6.34 -0.75 -8.53
N GLY A 60 7.48 -1.16 -8.00
CA GLY A 60 8.72 -1.32 -8.77
C GLY A 60 9.49 -0.01 -8.93
N ARG A 61 10.74 -0.14 -9.40
CA ARG A 61 11.55 1.03 -9.77
C ARG A 61 11.05 1.63 -11.07
N VAL A 62 11.20 2.94 -11.18
CA VAL A 62 10.74 3.69 -12.36
C VAL A 62 11.54 3.26 -13.59
N GLU A 63 10.83 2.74 -14.60
CA GLU A 63 11.36 2.42 -15.93
C GLU A 63 10.90 3.46 -16.95
N GLU A 64 9.64 3.89 -16.84
CA GLU A 64 9.01 4.89 -17.69
C GLU A 64 8.17 5.83 -16.82
N VAL A 65 8.34 7.15 -16.94
CA VAL A 65 7.58 8.12 -16.15
C VAL A 65 6.27 8.48 -16.85
N LEU A 66 5.18 7.82 -16.47
CA LEU A 66 3.83 8.16 -16.93
C LEU A 66 3.01 8.86 -15.85
N PHE A 67 3.28 8.56 -14.58
CA PHE A 67 2.58 9.13 -13.44
C PHE A 67 3.56 9.71 -12.43
N LYS A 68 3.09 10.69 -11.67
CA LYS A 68 3.81 11.28 -10.55
C LYS A 68 2.98 11.15 -9.28
N LEU A 69 3.57 10.59 -8.22
CA LEU A 69 2.94 10.48 -6.92
C LEU A 69 3.57 11.47 -5.95
N SER A 70 2.75 12.39 -5.46
CA SER A 70 3.10 13.31 -4.38
C SER A 70 2.46 12.84 -3.09
N VAL A 71 3.22 12.77 -2.00
CA VAL A 71 2.75 12.33 -0.68
C VAL A 71 3.15 13.37 0.37
N SER A 72 2.22 13.70 1.25
CA SER A 72 2.45 14.52 2.44
C SER A 72 2.02 13.73 3.67
N THR A 73 2.90 13.66 4.69
CA THR A 73 2.64 12.88 5.90
C THR A 73 2.52 13.75 7.13
N SER A 74 1.64 13.36 8.05
CA SER A 74 1.51 13.95 9.38
C SER A 74 1.56 12.86 10.45
N VAL A 75 2.37 13.07 11.49
CA VAL A 75 2.51 12.11 12.60
C VAL A 75 2.39 12.84 13.92
N ASN A 76 1.47 12.38 14.75
CA ASN A 76 1.25 12.88 16.09
C ASN A 76 1.69 11.86 17.15
N LYS A 77 2.18 12.33 18.29
CA LYS A 77 2.56 11.47 19.41
C LYS A 77 1.61 11.68 20.57
N LYS A 78 0.96 10.61 21.04
CA LYS A 78 0.06 10.63 22.19
C LYS A 78 0.55 9.66 23.27
N GLY A 79 0.77 10.16 24.47
CA GLY A 79 1.15 9.33 25.63
C GLY A 79 -0.07 8.78 26.36
N PHE A 80 0.02 7.54 26.84
CA PHE A 80 -0.97 6.86 27.65
C PHE A 80 -0.30 6.27 28.90
N GLY A 81 -0.93 6.42 30.04
CA GLY A 81 -0.46 5.88 31.33
C GLY A 81 -1.41 6.26 32.47
N GLY A 82 -1.17 5.73 33.65
CA GLY A 82 -1.91 6.04 34.87
C GLY A 82 -1.05 6.76 35.88
N LEU A 83 -1.67 7.60 36.75
CA LEU A 83 -1.07 8.25 37.95
C LEU A 83 0.29 8.94 37.66
N GLY A 84 0.40 9.69 36.53
CA GLY A 84 1.58 10.49 36.22
C GLY A 84 2.70 9.78 35.48
N ASN A 85 2.62 8.47 35.24
CA ASN A 85 3.61 7.72 34.51
C ASN A 85 3.07 7.31 33.12
N ILE A 86 3.75 7.75 32.05
CA ILE A 86 3.45 7.29 30.67
C ILE A 86 4.12 5.95 30.47
N SER A 87 3.32 4.90 30.22
CA SER A 87 3.80 3.54 29.96
C SER A 87 3.78 3.16 28.49
N ARG A 88 3.01 3.88 27.67
CA ARG A 88 2.85 3.63 26.23
C ARG A 88 2.67 4.93 25.45
N TYR A 89 3.22 4.95 24.26
CA TYR A 89 2.97 6.00 23.28
C TYR A 89 2.27 5.43 22.05
N ASN A 90 1.24 6.13 21.58
CA ASN A 90 0.62 5.88 20.30
C ASN A 90 1.10 6.95 19.30
N LEU A 91 1.38 6.53 18.08
CA LEU A 91 1.75 7.36 16.95
C LEU A 91 0.68 7.24 15.86
N PRO A 92 -0.45 7.97 15.96
CA PRO A 92 -1.34 8.12 14.83
C PRO A 92 -0.64 8.92 13.73
N GLY A 93 -0.79 8.45 12.49
CA GLY A 93 -0.26 9.11 11.32
C GLY A 93 -1.26 9.11 10.18
N SER A 94 -1.22 10.16 9.36
CA SER A 94 -1.94 10.26 8.11
C SER A 94 -0.99 10.54 6.95
N ALA A 95 -1.41 10.15 5.75
CA ALA A 95 -0.74 10.46 4.51
C ALA A 95 -1.77 10.86 3.46
N SER A 96 -1.72 12.12 3.04
CA SER A 96 -2.46 12.61 1.87
C SER A 96 -1.60 12.42 0.63
N PHE A 97 -2.19 11.89 -0.44
CA PHE A 97 -1.45 11.63 -1.67
C PHE A 97 -2.24 12.02 -2.91
N VAL A 98 -1.51 12.38 -3.97
CA VAL A 98 -2.05 12.76 -5.27
C VAL A 98 -1.28 12.04 -6.36
N LEU A 99 -1.99 11.24 -7.16
CA LEU A 99 -1.46 10.59 -8.37
C LEU A 99 -1.87 11.43 -9.58
N THR A 100 -0.89 11.94 -10.33
CA THR A 100 -1.10 12.81 -11.48
C THR A 100 -0.51 12.15 -12.73
N GLU A 101 -1.22 12.19 -13.85
CA GLU A 101 -0.71 11.80 -15.15
C GLU A 101 0.22 12.90 -15.70
N VAL A 102 1.43 12.53 -16.09
CA VAL A 102 2.45 13.50 -16.51
C VAL A 102 2.12 14.15 -17.86
N SER A 103 1.55 13.40 -18.80
CA SER A 103 1.26 13.87 -20.17
C SER A 103 0.19 14.96 -20.20
N THR A 104 -0.83 14.85 -19.35
CA THR A 104 -2.00 15.75 -19.35
C THR A 104 -2.03 16.69 -18.15
N GLY A 105 -1.26 16.40 -17.10
CA GLY A 105 -1.35 17.09 -15.81
C GLY A 105 -2.63 16.77 -15.04
N LYS A 106 -3.43 15.80 -15.49
CA LYS A 106 -4.69 15.42 -14.86
C LYS A 106 -4.45 14.69 -13.56
N VAL A 107 -5.12 15.09 -12.50
CA VAL A 107 -5.18 14.32 -11.25
C VAL A 107 -6.07 13.10 -11.47
N ILE A 108 -5.47 11.91 -11.30
CA ILE A 108 -6.18 10.63 -11.44
C ILE A 108 -6.79 10.21 -10.11
N ILE A 109 -6.02 10.34 -9.02
CA ILE A 109 -6.45 9.97 -7.67
C ILE A 109 -5.95 11.06 -6.71
N SER A 110 -6.83 11.50 -5.80
CA SER A 110 -6.48 12.31 -4.63
C SER A 110 -7.18 11.72 -3.42
N ASP A 111 -6.43 11.32 -2.39
CA ASP A 111 -6.99 10.62 -1.24
C ASP A 111 -6.11 10.80 0.00
N GLU A 112 -6.64 10.38 1.17
CA GLU A 112 -5.94 10.36 2.43
C GLU A 112 -6.11 9.00 3.12
N VAL A 113 -5.03 8.48 3.66
CA VAL A 113 -5.01 7.24 4.44
C VAL A 113 -4.53 7.52 5.86
N ASN A 114 -5.04 6.76 6.82
CA ASN A 114 -4.76 6.93 8.23
C ASN A 114 -4.44 5.60 8.88
N THR A 115 -3.40 5.56 9.71
CA THR A 115 -3.07 4.40 10.53
C THR A 115 -2.36 4.82 11.80
N PHE A 116 -2.06 3.87 12.67
CA PHE A 116 -1.29 4.15 13.88
C PHE A 116 -0.35 3.00 14.21
N THR A 117 0.70 3.32 14.95
CA THR A 117 1.56 2.36 15.63
C THR A 117 1.67 2.73 17.10
N SER A 118 2.25 1.84 17.89
CA SER A 118 2.53 2.14 19.30
C SER A 118 3.86 1.53 19.74
N TYR A 119 4.41 2.09 20.81
CA TYR A 119 5.57 1.55 21.50
C TYR A 119 5.44 1.77 23.01
N SER A 120 6.11 0.92 23.81
CA SER A 120 6.16 1.05 25.26
C SER A 120 7.24 2.02 25.68
N ALA A 121 6.96 2.87 26.66
CA ALA A 121 7.97 3.63 27.37
C ALA A 121 8.71 2.69 28.34
N SER A 122 10.01 2.86 28.42
CA SER A 122 10.90 2.17 29.36
C SER A 122 11.52 3.19 30.31
N ALA A 123 11.96 2.77 31.48
CA ALA A 123 12.72 3.62 32.39
C ALA A 123 14.07 4.07 31.79
N GLN A 124 14.55 3.36 30.76
CA GLN A 124 15.78 3.69 30.04
C GLN A 124 15.46 4.56 28.82
N THR A 125 15.98 5.78 28.81
CA THR A 125 15.76 6.76 27.73
C THR A 125 16.16 6.23 26.35
N LEU A 126 17.34 5.63 26.25
CA LEU A 126 17.87 5.09 24.98
C LEU A 126 16.97 3.97 24.41
N ALA A 127 16.46 3.09 25.27
CA ALA A 127 15.54 2.03 24.84
C ALA A 127 14.23 2.63 24.31
N THR A 128 13.71 3.67 24.95
CA THR A 128 12.49 4.37 24.53
C THR A 128 12.68 5.10 23.20
N GLU A 129 13.81 5.77 22.99
CA GLU A 129 14.12 6.43 21.71
C GLU A 129 14.26 5.43 20.56
N THR A 130 14.92 4.30 20.80
CA THR A 130 15.05 3.22 19.81
C THR A 130 13.68 2.62 19.46
N ALA A 131 12.83 2.41 20.46
CA ALA A 131 11.46 1.91 20.27
C ALA A 131 10.61 2.92 19.48
N GLU A 132 10.72 4.22 19.78
CA GLU A 132 10.04 5.27 19.03
C GLU A 132 10.47 5.30 17.56
N ARG A 133 11.79 5.27 17.30
CA ARG A 133 12.32 5.25 15.92
C ARG A 133 11.78 4.05 15.14
N SER A 134 11.83 2.87 15.73
CA SER A 134 11.32 1.65 15.13
C SER A 134 9.78 1.71 14.91
N ALA A 135 9.04 2.34 15.81
CA ALA A 135 7.59 2.54 15.65
C ALA A 135 7.28 3.51 14.50
N ARG A 136 8.05 4.60 14.36
CA ARG A 136 7.92 5.52 13.22
C ARG A 136 8.22 4.84 11.89
N ASP A 137 9.26 4.02 11.83
CA ASP A 137 9.63 3.27 10.63
C ASP A 137 8.49 2.30 10.22
N ARG A 138 7.88 1.59 11.18
CA ARG A 138 6.70 0.74 10.93
C ARG A 138 5.48 1.55 10.47
N LEU A 139 5.25 2.72 11.06
CA LEU A 139 4.17 3.61 10.67
C LEU A 139 4.28 4.03 9.20
N MET A 140 5.48 4.45 8.76
CA MET A 140 5.72 4.86 7.38
C MET A 140 5.50 3.72 6.39
N LYS A 141 5.94 2.50 6.72
CA LYS A 141 5.67 1.31 5.90
C LYS A 141 4.18 1.01 5.82
N ALA A 142 3.46 1.06 6.94
CA ALA A 142 2.01 0.82 6.96
C ALA A 142 1.23 1.87 6.16
N LEU A 143 1.63 3.15 6.21
CA LEU A 143 1.04 4.21 5.39
C LEU A 143 1.29 3.94 3.89
N ALA A 144 2.50 3.55 3.50
CA ALA A 144 2.81 3.21 2.12
C ALA A 144 1.98 2.02 1.61
N ASP A 145 1.78 0.98 2.43
CA ASP A 145 0.94 -0.16 2.08
C ASP A 145 -0.53 0.24 1.91
N GLN A 146 -1.04 1.14 2.75
CA GLN A 146 -2.40 1.67 2.60
C GLN A 146 -2.55 2.56 1.37
N ILE A 147 -1.55 3.41 1.04
CA ILE A 147 -1.52 4.19 -0.19
C ILE A 147 -1.58 3.25 -1.40
N THR A 148 -0.75 2.20 -1.42
CA THR A 148 -0.74 1.18 -2.48
C THR A 148 -2.11 0.54 -2.63
N THR A 149 -2.74 0.15 -1.53
CA THR A 149 -4.08 -0.46 -1.52
C THR A 149 -5.13 0.52 -2.05
N SER A 150 -5.11 1.78 -1.59
CA SER A 150 -6.06 2.81 -2.06
C SER A 150 -5.90 3.08 -3.57
N ILE A 151 -4.65 3.21 -4.06
CA ILE A 151 -4.38 3.38 -5.49
C ILE A 151 -4.91 2.19 -6.28
N ASN A 152 -4.61 0.96 -5.86
CA ASN A 152 -5.05 -0.25 -6.56
C ASN A 152 -6.59 -0.39 -6.61
N MET A 153 -7.30 0.07 -5.59
CA MET A 153 -8.76 0.04 -5.54
C MET A 153 -9.43 1.16 -6.34
N LYS A 154 -8.81 2.34 -6.38
CA LYS A 154 -9.40 3.56 -6.98
C LYS A 154 -8.87 3.85 -8.37
N TYR A 155 -7.86 3.13 -8.84
CA TYR A 155 -7.36 3.34 -10.20
C TYR A 155 -8.46 3.02 -11.21
N PRO A 156 -8.86 3.99 -12.06
CA PRO A 156 -10.03 3.82 -12.91
C PRO A 156 -9.81 2.73 -13.93
N SER A 157 -10.82 1.86 -14.05
CA SER A 157 -10.86 0.79 -15.06
C SER A 157 -11.23 1.29 -16.47
N ASP A 158 -11.55 2.59 -16.62
CA ASP A 158 -12.15 3.17 -17.83
C ASP A 158 -11.31 4.31 -18.47
N LEU A 159 -9.98 4.32 -18.28
CA LEU A 159 -9.07 5.27 -18.92
C LEU A 159 -8.56 4.79 -20.27
#